data_ffa512db7940c95804814c78a1f1cf56
#
_entry.id   ffa512db7940c95804814c78a1f1cf56
#
_cell.length_a   1.000
_cell.length_b   1.000
_cell.length_c   1.000
_cell.angle_alpha   90.00
_cell.angle_beta   90.00
_cell.angle_gamma   90.00
#
_symmetry.space_group_name_H-M   'P 1'
#
loop_
_entity.id
_entity.type
_entity.pdbx_description
1 polymer ?
#
loop_
_entity_poly.entity_id
_entity_poly.type
_entity_poly.pdbx_seq_one_letter_code
_entity_poly.pdbx_strand_id
1 'polypeptide(L)'
;MKIRLHQFLSKCGEFSSKREVKEAIWNGEIQINDSIVKDMKFEFNTNTKIVYYQGRILKLPEKNHYFIVNKPVGYICSRLNNQEREFGKKSIFELFKDRLSKNVYQSLVTVGRLDEDTTGLLLVTTDGKIVERITNPENHIPKKYLVRTELEITEEEIVAIRKGISIKIIEDYHTEEYVSRPAEITLQDVDIAILTIDEGKKRQIRRMFDTLGNYVLSIHRLSIGNMELEDYSVKKGHFKEISIDEILQSCF
;
A
#
# COMPACT_ATOMS: atom_id res chain seq x y z
N MET A 1 6.16 14.31 -20.64
CA MET A 1 5.00 13.80 -19.84
C MET A 1 4.32 14.98 -19.15
N LYS A 2 2.98 15.10 -19.23
CA LYS A 2 2.24 16.10 -18.43
C LYS A 2 2.06 15.59 -16.99
N ILE A 3 2.31 16.44 -16.00
CA ILE A 3 2.23 16.11 -14.58
C ILE A 3 1.81 17.35 -13.78
N ARG A 4 1.09 17.16 -12.67
CA ARG A 4 0.78 18.26 -11.74
C ARG A 4 1.96 18.56 -10.82
N LEU A 5 2.11 19.82 -10.43
CA LEU A 5 3.25 20.27 -9.63
C LEU A 5 3.41 19.46 -8.32
N HIS A 6 2.34 19.30 -7.55
CA HIS A 6 2.42 18.52 -6.31
C HIS A 6 2.82 17.06 -6.55
N GLN A 7 2.40 16.46 -7.67
CA GLN A 7 2.79 15.09 -8.03
C GLN A 7 4.28 15.00 -8.42
N PHE A 8 4.76 16.00 -9.18
CA PHE A 8 6.17 16.09 -9.53
C PHE A 8 7.04 16.19 -8.26
N LEU A 9 6.71 17.13 -7.37
CA LEU A 9 7.47 17.35 -6.14
C LEU A 9 7.44 16.15 -5.19
N SER A 10 6.32 15.45 -5.11
CA SER A 10 6.24 14.20 -4.32
C SER A 10 7.08 13.06 -4.90
N LYS A 11 7.43 13.11 -6.19
CA LYS A 11 8.18 12.08 -6.89
C LYS A 11 9.67 12.40 -7.10
N CYS A 12 10.07 13.67 -7.01
CA CYS A 12 11.46 14.08 -7.24
C CYS A 12 12.41 13.64 -6.10
N GLY A 13 11.87 13.19 -4.95
CA GLY A 13 12.65 12.71 -3.82
C GLY A 13 13.30 13.80 -2.98
N GLU A 14 12.96 15.07 -3.17
CA GLU A 14 13.49 16.18 -2.36
C GLU A 14 12.71 16.37 -1.06
N PHE A 15 11.41 16.07 -1.07
CA PHE A 15 10.48 16.28 0.05
C PHE A 15 10.13 14.96 0.73
N SER A 16 10.14 14.96 2.07
CA SER A 16 9.85 13.76 2.87
C SER A 16 8.37 13.58 3.17
N SER A 17 7.54 14.61 2.95
CA SER A 17 6.11 14.57 3.23
C SER A 17 5.29 15.45 2.28
N LYS A 18 3.99 15.12 2.14
CA LYS A 18 3.03 15.98 1.42
C LYS A 18 2.89 17.36 2.06
N ARG A 19 3.13 17.47 3.36
CA ARG A 19 3.10 18.75 4.08
C ARG A 19 4.25 19.64 3.62
N GLU A 20 5.47 19.14 3.58
CA GLU A 20 6.63 19.89 3.07
C GLU A 20 6.43 20.36 1.64
N VAL A 21 5.90 19.48 0.75
CA VAL A 21 5.55 19.87 -0.63
C VAL A 21 4.59 21.04 -0.65
N LYS A 22 3.56 20.99 0.19
CA LYS A 22 2.53 22.02 0.27
C LYS A 22 3.10 23.35 0.80
N GLU A 23 3.92 23.29 1.84
CA GLU A 23 4.59 24.45 2.43
C GLU A 23 5.55 25.10 1.42
N ALA A 24 6.39 24.34 0.72
CA ALA A 24 7.30 24.86 -0.30
C ALA A 24 6.57 25.56 -1.46
N ILE A 25 5.43 25.02 -1.91
CA ILE A 25 4.60 25.65 -2.95
C ILE A 25 4.00 26.98 -2.42
N TRP A 26 3.42 26.98 -1.24
CA TRP A 26 2.77 28.17 -0.68
C TRP A 26 3.75 29.30 -0.34
N ASN A 27 4.92 28.95 0.16
CA ASN A 27 6.00 29.89 0.43
C ASN A 27 6.60 30.50 -0.87
N GLY A 28 6.25 29.94 -2.05
CA GLY A 28 6.80 30.42 -3.32
C GLY A 28 8.24 30.01 -3.57
N GLU A 29 8.67 28.90 -2.95
CA GLU A 29 10.04 28.38 -3.09
C GLU A 29 10.23 27.57 -4.37
N ILE A 30 9.13 27.28 -5.10
CA ILE A 30 9.14 26.50 -6.32
C ILE A 30 9.05 27.40 -7.55
N GLN A 31 10.01 27.26 -8.46
CA GLN A 31 10.00 27.94 -9.75
C GLN A 31 9.87 26.92 -10.88
N ILE A 32 9.12 27.27 -11.92
CA ILE A 32 9.06 26.53 -13.17
C ILE A 32 9.56 27.45 -14.28
N ASN A 33 10.72 27.14 -14.85
CA ASN A 33 11.55 28.06 -15.61
C ASN A 33 11.79 29.34 -14.77
N ASP A 34 11.36 30.52 -15.27
CA ASP A 34 11.58 31.82 -14.62
C ASP A 34 10.41 32.28 -13.74
N SER A 35 9.39 31.45 -13.53
CA SER A 35 8.16 31.85 -12.84
C SER A 35 7.96 31.09 -11.54
N ILE A 36 7.68 31.80 -10.45
CA ILE A 36 7.24 31.19 -9.18
C ILE A 36 5.82 30.66 -9.35
N VAL A 37 5.60 29.40 -8.97
CA VAL A 37 4.30 28.74 -9.08
C VAL A 37 3.79 28.36 -7.69
N LYS A 38 2.64 28.92 -7.30
CA LYS A 38 1.96 28.66 -6.01
C LYS A 38 0.71 27.76 -6.14
N ASP A 39 0.37 27.35 -7.36
CA ASP A 39 -0.76 26.44 -7.59
C ASP A 39 -0.29 24.98 -7.55
N MET A 40 -0.78 24.24 -6.56
CA MET A 40 -0.50 22.80 -6.41
C MET A 40 -0.97 21.95 -7.60
N LYS A 41 -2.03 22.39 -8.29
CA LYS A 41 -2.64 21.68 -9.42
C LYS A 41 -2.06 22.12 -10.77
N PHE A 42 -1.13 23.08 -10.78
CA PHE A 42 -0.50 23.53 -12.00
C PHE A 42 0.06 22.36 -12.80
N GLU A 43 -0.40 22.20 -14.03
CA GLU A 43 0.05 21.13 -14.94
C GLU A 43 1.13 21.65 -15.90
N PHE A 44 2.19 20.87 -16.05
CA PHE A 44 3.27 21.18 -16.97
C PHE A 44 3.86 19.93 -17.62
N ASN A 45 4.61 20.15 -18.72
CA ASN A 45 5.32 19.07 -19.39
C ASN A 45 6.79 19.05 -18.93
N THR A 46 7.20 17.94 -18.32
CA THR A 46 8.56 17.75 -17.77
C THR A 46 9.66 17.74 -18.84
N ASN A 47 9.31 17.53 -20.12
CA ASN A 47 10.27 17.55 -21.21
C ASN A 47 10.60 18.98 -21.70
N THR A 48 9.75 19.96 -21.37
CA THR A 48 9.86 21.35 -21.86
C THR A 48 9.99 22.37 -20.75
N LYS A 49 9.76 21.98 -19.51
CA LYS A 49 9.80 22.86 -18.34
C LYS A 49 10.75 22.31 -17.29
N ILE A 50 11.56 23.19 -16.72
CA ILE A 50 12.51 22.87 -15.66
C ILE A 50 11.95 23.37 -14.34
N VAL A 51 12.01 22.55 -13.30
CA VAL A 51 11.54 22.88 -11.96
C VAL A 51 12.75 23.15 -11.07
N TYR A 52 12.70 24.28 -10.35
CA TYR A 52 13.73 24.66 -9.40
C TYR A 52 13.16 24.74 -7.98
N TYR A 53 13.97 24.35 -7.02
CA TYR A 53 13.76 24.53 -5.58
C TYR A 53 15.04 25.05 -4.95
N GLN A 54 15.01 26.22 -4.33
CA GLN A 54 16.18 26.89 -3.73
C GLN A 54 17.39 26.94 -4.68
N GLY A 55 17.14 27.29 -5.95
CA GLY A 55 18.17 27.41 -7.00
C GLY A 55 18.68 26.07 -7.57
N ARG A 56 18.22 24.92 -7.06
CA ARG A 56 18.60 23.58 -7.57
C ARG A 56 17.55 23.03 -8.52
N ILE A 57 18.00 22.41 -9.59
CA ILE A 57 17.11 21.73 -10.55
C ILE A 57 16.60 20.43 -9.92
N LEU A 58 15.28 20.29 -9.91
CA LEU A 58 14.63 19.03 -9.53
C LEU A 58 14.37 18.17 -10.76
N LYS A 59 14.62 16.86 -10.63
CA LYS A 59 14.38 15.88 -11.69
C LYS A 59 13.55 14.72 -11.15
N LEU A 60 12.72 14.14 -12.01
CA LEU A 60 12.10 12.85 -11.70
C LEU A 60 13.16 11.74 -11.75
N PRO A 61 12.98 10.66 -10.98
CA PRO A 61 13.81 9.46 -11.13
C PRO A 61 13.81 8.97 -12.58
N GLU A 62 14.93 8.48 -13.04
CA GLU A 62 15.08 7.99 -14.44
C GLU A 62 14.25 6.73 -14.68
N LYS A 63 14.12 5.88 -13.66
CA LYS A 63 13.31 4.66 -13.69
C LYS A 63 12.47 4.51 -12.43
N ASN A 64 11.38 3.78 -12.56
CA ASN A 64 10.61 3.35 -11.40
C ASN A 64 11.26 2.11 -10.77
N HIS A 65 11.07 1.96 -9.48
CA HIS A 65 11.53 0.82 -8.69
C HIS A 65 10.32 0.07 -8.14
N TYR A 66 10.42 -1.24 -8.08
CA TYR A 66 9.38 -2.14 -7.59
C TYR A 66 10.00 -3.16 -6.66
N PHE A 67 9.41 -3.32 -5.49
CA PHE A 67 9.92 -4.23 -4.48
C PHE A 67 8.79 -5.11 -3.96
N ILE A 68 9.08 -6.40 -3.84
CA ILE A 68 8.28 -7.32 -3.04
C ILE A 68 8.87 -7.37 -1.63
N VAL A 69 8.02 -7.26 -0.62
CA VAL A 69 8.38 -7.23 0.79
C VAL A 69 7.63 -8.34 1.51
N ASN A 70 8.31 -9.10 2.34
CA ASN A 70 7.67 -9.97 3.31
C ASN A 70 7.50 -9.18 4.62
N LYS A 71 6.36 -8.49 4.73
CA LYS A 71 6.07 -7.59 5.84
C LYS A 71 6.02 -8.35 7.17
N PRO A 72 6.81 -7.97 8.18
CA PRO A 72 6.69 -8.51 9.52
C PRO A 72 5.54 -7.85 10.29
N VAL A 73 5.13 -8.46 11.41
CA VAL A 73 4.24 -7.84 12.39
C VAL A 73 4.88 -6.61 13.03
N GLY A 74 4.08 -5.62 13.47
CA GLY A 74 4.54 -4.43 14.18
C GLY A 74 4.99 -3.28 13.28
N TYR A 75 4.84 -3.41 11.95
CA TYR A 75 5.15 -2.36 11.00
C TYR A 75 3.88 -1.81 10.35
N ILE A 76 3.74 -0.47 10.33
CA ILE A 76 2.66 0.21 9.62
C ILE A 76 3.06 0.54 8.18
N CYS A 77 2.08 0.55 7.27
CA CYS A 77 2.26 0.83 5.84
C CYS A 77 2.20 2.34 5.51
N SER A 78 2.66 3.18 6.40
CA SER A 78 2.71 4.64 6.24
C SER A 78 4.02 5.20 6.75
N ARG A 79 4.37 6.41 6.31
CA ARG A 79 5.44 7.17 6.94
C ARG A 79 4.96 7.68 8.28
N LEU A 80 5.83 7.60 9.29
CA LEU A 80 5.49 8.00 10.66
C LEU A 80 5.28 9.51 10.76
N ASN A 81 4.20 9.91 11.41
CA ASN A 81 4.04 11.26 11.95
C ASN A 81 4.77 11.39 13.31
N ASN A 82 4.77 12.57 13.91
CA ASN A 82 5.50 12.80 15.18
C ASN A 82 4.93 11.94 16.32
N GLN A 83 3.62 11.87 16.45
CA GLN A 83 2.94 11.10 17.48
C GLN A 83 3.22 9.58 17.35
N GLU A 84 3.19 9.03 16.12
CA GLU A 84 3.51 7.62 15.87
C GLU A 84 4.97 7.30 16.23
N ARG A 85 5.90 8.25 16.03
CA ARG A 85 7.31 8.11 16.45
C ARG A 85 7.45 8.08 17.97
N GLU A 86 6.74 8.95 18.67
CA GLU A 86 6.72 9.01 20.15
C GLU A 86 6.16 7.71 20.75
N PHE A 87 5.18 7.09 20.09
CA PHE A 87 4.66 5.77 20.47
C PHE A 87 5.53 4.59 20.02
N GLY A 88 6.72 4.83 19.47
CA GLY A 88 7.64 3.79 19.05
C GLY A 88 7.14 2.93 17.87
N LYS A 89 6.20 3.43 17.07
CA LYS A 89 5.73 2.74 15.85
C LYS A 89 6.87 2.58 14.85
N LYS A 90 6.83 1.50 14.08
CA LYS A 90 7.80 1.21 13.01
C LYS A 90 7.13 1.34 11.65
N SER A 91 7.76 2.06 10.74
CA SER A 91 7.30 2.18 9.36
C SER A 91 7.92 1.07 8.50
N ILE A 92 7.12 0.49 7.59
CA ILE A 92 7.64 -0.47 6.60
C ILE A 92 8.79 0.13 5.76
N PHE A 93 8.81 1.43 5.58
CA PHE A 93 9.87 2.11 4.83
C PHE A 93 11.24 2.05 5.55
N GLU A 94 11.29 1.80 6.86
CA GLU A 94 12.55 1.64 7.60
C GLU A 94 13.36 0.44 7.10
N LEU A 95 12.72 -0.59 6.53
CA LEU A 95 13.40 -1.72 5.92
C LEU A 95 14.29 -1.31 4.74
N PHE A 96 14.00 -0.18 4.11
CA PHE A 96 14.72 0.35 2.94
C PHE A 96 15.74 1.43 3.30
N LYS A 97 15.76 1.87 4.57
CA LYS A 97 16.66 2.92 5.02
C LYS A 97 18.11 2.49 4.79
N ASP A 98 18.92 3.42 4.28
CA ASP A 98 20.35 3.25 3.97
C ASP A 98 20.66 2.14 2.92
N ARG A 99 19.62 1.56 2.29
CA ARG A 99 19.77 0.54 1.24
C ARG A 99 19.47 1.09 -0.17
N LEU A 100 18.85 2.25 -0.25
CA LEU A 100 18.48 2.92 -1.48
C LEU A 100 18.99 4.36 -1.49
N SER A 101 19.12 4.95 -2.69
CA SER A 101 19.41 6.38 -2.76
C SER A 101 18.30 7.19 -2.09
N LYS A 102 18.64 8.36 -1.54
CA LYS A 102 17.70 9.25 -0.85
C LYS A 102 16.44 9.51 -1.69
N ASN A 103 16.61 9.78 -2.98
CA ASN A 103 15.52 10.11 -3.89
C ASN A 103 14.57 8.91 -4.09
N VAL A 104 15.09 7.71 -4.29
CA VAL A 104 14.28 6.50 -4.40
C VAL A 104 13.56 6.23 -3.09
N TYR A 105 14.28 6.26 -1.96
CA TYR A 105 13.71 6.04 -0.64
C TYR A 105 12.53 6.99 -0.34
N GLN A 106 12.69 8.28 -0.63
CA GLN A 106 11.65 9.27 -0.36
C GLN A 106 10.43 9.12 -1.27
N SER A 107 10.63 8.61 -2.50
CA SER A 107 9.55 8.39 -3.48
C SER A 107 8.76 7.10 -3.25
N LEU A 108 9.20 6.21 -2.35
CA LEU A 108 8.52 4.94 -2.09
C LEU A 108 7.11 5.14 -1.55
N VAL A 109 6.20 4.35 -2.09
CA VAL A 109 4.82 4.19 -1.62
C VAL A 109 4.46 2.71 -1.56
N THR A 110 3.54 2.33 -0.68
CA THR A 110 3.03 0.96 -0.64
C THR A 110 1.90 0.77 -1.65
N VAL A 111 1.81 -0.41 -2.25
CA VAL A 111 0.69 -0.82 -3.11
C VAL A 111 -0.39 -1.44 -2.22
N GLY A 112 -1.34 -0.61 -1.85
CA GLY A 112 -2.29 -0.93 -0.79
C GLY A 112 -1.64 -0.94 0.59
N ARG A 113 -2.32 -1.56 1.54
CA ARG A 113 -1.86 -1.62 2.93
C ARG A 113 -2.13 -2.99 3.51
N LEU A 114 -1.31 -3.35 4.49
CA LEU A 114 -1.56 -4.39 5.48
C LEU A 114 -1.61 -3.72 6.85
N ASP A 115 -2.48 -4.21 7.72
CA ASP A 115 -2.55 -3.75 9.10
C ASP A 115 -1.23 -4.02 9.84
N GLU A 116 -1.02 -3.36 10.97
CA GLU A 116 0.20 -3.50 11.78
C GLU A 116 0.44 -4.95 12.21
N ASP A 117 -0.64 -5.65 12.55
CA ASP A 117 -0.69 -7.04 13.01
C ASP A 117 -0.81 -8.07 11.87
N THR A 118 -0.85 -7.64 10.61
CA THR A 118 -0.91 -8.49 9.42
C THR A 118 0.48 -8.61 8.79
N THR A 119 0.82 -9.81 8.32
CA THR A 119 2.13 -10.12 7.72
C THR A 119 2.01 -10.53 6.25
N GLY A 120 3.14 -10.75 5.59
CA GLY A 120 3.20 -11.36 4.26
C GLY A 120 3.47 -10.39 3.13
N LEU A 121 3.05 -10.76 1.94
CA LEU A 121 3.36 -10.06 0.70
C LEU A 121 2.84 -8.62 0.69
N LEU A 122 3.75 -7.67 0.54
CA LEU A 122 3.45 -6.27 0.30
C LEU A 122 4.31 -5.77 -0.86
N LEU A 123 3.70 -5.11 -1.82
CA LEU A 123 4.42 -4.42 -2.87
C LEU A 123 4.72 -2.98 -2.45
N VAL A 124 5.94 -2.53 -2.73
CA VAL A 124 6.40 -1.15 -2.52
C VAL A 124 7.02 -0.65 -3.82
N THR A 125 6.71 0.57 -4.22
CA THR A 125 7.15 1.10 -5.52
C THR A 125 7.31 2.61 -5.49
N THR A 126 7.99 3.16 -6.50
CA THR A 126 7.98 4.59 -6.83
C THR A 126 6.93 4.94 -7.90
N ASP A 127 6.24 3.94 -8.48
CA ASP A 127 5.26 4.11 -9.55
C ASP A 127 3.81 4.17 -9.04
N GLY A 128 3.27 5.37 -8.92
CA GLY A 128 1.87 5.57 -8.50
C GLY A 128 0.83 5.00 -9.48
N LYS A 129 1.19 4.71 -10.76
CA LYS A 129 0.24 4.12 -11.71
C LYS A 129 -0.02 2.65 -11.37
N ILE A 130 1.04 1.93 -10.99
CA ILE A 130 0.89 0.53 -10.54
C ILE A 130 0.12 0.46 -9.23
N VAL A 131 0.31 1.42 -8.32
CA VAL A 131 -0.49 1.50 -7.09
C VAL A 131 -1.98 1.53 -7.43
N GLU A 132 -2.40 2.48 -8.27
CA GLU A 132 -3.80 2.62 -8.69
C GLU A 132 -4.33 1.36 -9.36
N ARG A 133 -3.58 0.81 -10.32
CA ARG A 133 -4.00 -0.40 -11.07
C ARG A 133 -4.23 -1.60 -10.16
N ILE A 134 -3.39 -1.81 -9.15
CA ILE A 134 -3.50 -2.97 -8.26
C ILE A 134 -4.52 -2.75 -7.15
N THR A 135 -4.69 -1.49 -6.68
CA THR A 135 -5.55 -1.21 -5.53
C THR A 135 -6.97 -0.80 -5.90
N ASN A 136 -7.22 -0.42 -7.16
CA ASN A 136 -8.56 -0.08 -7.61
C ASN A 136 -9.48 -1.32 -7.57
N PRO A 137 -10.57 -1.29 -6.79
CA PRO A 137 -11.51 -2.42 -6.67
C PRO A 137 -12.14 -2.86 -7.99
N GLU A 138 -12.23 -1.96 -8.98
CA GLU A 138 -12.77 -2.26 -10.32
C GLU A 138 -11.89 -3.22 -11.12
N ASN A 139 -10.62 -3.37 -10.75
CA ASN A 139 -9.71 -4.28 -11.43
C ASN A 139 -9.75 -5.71 -10.88
N HIS A 140 -10.52 -5.97 -9.83
CA HIS A 140 -10.78 -7.29 -9.26
C HIS A 140 -9.53 -8.15 -9.01
N ILE A 141 -8.40 -7.53 -8.68
CA ILE A 141 -7.15 -8.27 -8.44
C ILE A 141 -7.27 -9.05 -7.13
N PRO A 142 -7.26 -10.38 -7.18
CA PRO A 142 -7.43 -11.21 -5.99
C PRO A 142 -6.22 -11.09 -5.06
N LYS A 143 -6.48 -11.22 -3.77
CA LYS A 143 -5.47 -11.29 -2.71
C LYS A 143 -5.77 -12.50 -1.86
N LYS A 144 -4.79 -13.38 -1.73
CA LYS A 144 -4.91 -14.64 -0.99
C LYS A 144 -4.27 -14.49 0.39
N TYR A 145 -4.97 -14.93 1.41
CA TYR A 145 -4.55 -14.81 2.79
C TYR A 145 -4.64 -16.16 3.51
N LEU A 146 -3.61 -16.49 4.28
CA LEU A 146 -3.70 -17.51 5.30
C LEU A 146 -4.24 -16.84 6.58
N VAL A 147 -5.38 -17.33 7.05
CA VAL A 147 -6.09 -16.80 8.22
C VAL A 147 -6.13 -17.87 9.28
N ARG A 148 -5.76 -17.53 10.51
CA ARG A 148 -5.94 -18.39 11.68
C ARG A 148 -6.91 -17.75 12.64
N THR A 149 -7.89 -18.52 13.08
CA THR A 149 -8.95 -18.10 14.02
C THR A 149 -8.73 -18.67 15.41
N GLU A 150 -9.46 -18.15 16.38
CA GLU A 150 -9.44 -18.62 17.77
C GLU A 150 -10.26 -19.90 17.93
N LEU A 151 -11.40 -19.96 17.26
CA LEU A 151 -12.28 -21.12 17.26
C LEU A 151 -12.16 -21.89 15.94
N GLU A 152 -12.61 -23.14 15.93
CA GLU A 152 -12.77 -23.93 14.70
C GLU A 152 -13.68 -23.20 13.71
N ILE A 153 -13.34 -23.25 12.44
CA ILE A 153 -14.13 -22.62 11.37
C ILE A 153 -15.24 -23.58 10.95
N THR A 154 -16.47 -23.17 11.13
CA THR A 154 -17.65 -24.00 10.85
C THR A 154 -18.07 -23.96 9.37
N GLU A 155 -18.85 -24.95 8.95
CA GLU A 155 -19.43 -24.94 7.59
C GLU A 155 -20.40 -23.76 7.39
N GLU A 156 -21.11 -23.31 8.43
CA GLU A 156 -21.98 -22.14 8.38
C GLU A 156 -21.17 -20.86 8.11
N GLU A 157 -20.01 -20.69 8.74
CA GLU A 157 -19.11 -19.58 8.49
C GLU A 157 -18.56 -19.60 7.05
N ILE A 158 -18.16 -20.78 6.57
CA ILE A 158 -17.68 -20.96 5.19
C ILE A 158 -18.77 -20.56 4.18
N VAL A 159 -19.99 -21.03 4.37
CA VAL A 159 -21.13 -20.70 3.50
C VAL A 159 -21.44 -19.21 3.54
N ALA A 160 -21.40 -18.58 4.72
CA ALA A 160 -21.64 -17.16 4.88
C ALA A 160 -20.56 -16.32 4.17
N ILE A 161 -19.27 -16.66 4.35
CA ILE A 161 -18.14 -15.99 3.69
C ILE A 161 -18.23 -16.09 2.17
N ARG A 162 -18.60 -17.26 1.65
CA ARG A 162 -18.77 -17.48 0.21
C ARG A 162 -19.91 -16.69 -0.41
N LYS A 163 -20.93 -16.34 0.37
CA LYS A 163 -22.07 -15.52 -0.09
C LYS A 163 -21.82 -14.01 0.05
N GLY A 164 -20.89 -13.63 0.88
CA GLY A 164 -20.68 -12.25 1.33
C GLY A 164 -21.42 -11.97 2.63
N ILE A 165 -20.81 -11.14 3.48
CA ILE A 165 -21.24 -10.84 4.84
C ILE A 165 -21.42 -9.34 5.01
N SER A 166 -22.51 -8.93 5.68
CA SER A 166 -22.66 -7.55 6.14
C SER A 166 -21.70 -7.27 7.30
N ILE A 167 -20.78 -6.35 7.10
CA ILE A 167 -19.80 -5.92 8.10
C ILE A 167 -20.00 -4.44 8.43
N LYS A 168 -19.75 -4.06 9.69
CA LYS A 168 -19.78 -2.67 10.11
C LYS A 168 -18.39 -2.06 10.03
N ILE A 169 -18.24 -1.02 9.22
CA ILE A 169 -17.01 -0.24 9.11
C ILE A 169 -17.18 1.00 9.96
N ILE A 170 -16.40 1.08 11.05
CA ILE A 170 -16.42 2.23 11.95
C ILE A 170 -15.19 3.07 11.63
N GLU A 171 -15.40 4.33 11.21
CA GLU A 171 -14.35 5.33 10.97
C GLU A 171 -14.74 6.64 11.63
N ASP A 172 -13.92 7.10 12.57
CA ASP A 172 -14.14 8.30 13.37
C ASP A 172 -15.55 8.30 14.02
N TYR A 173 -16.49 9.10 13.49
CA TYR A 173 -17.88 9.22 13.99
C TYR A 173 -18.91 8.62 13.03
N HIS A 174 -18.47 7.93 11.98
CA HIS A 174 -19.35 7.30 10.99
C HIS A 174 -19.29 5.78 11.07
N THR A 175 -20.44 5.16 11.06
CA THR A 175 -20.59 3.71 10.89
C THR A 175 -21.23 3.46 9.53
N GLU A 176 -20.53 2.75 8.66
CA GLU A 176 -21.01 2.28 7.37
C GLU A 176 -21.30 0.79 7.46
N GLU A 177 -22.49 0.37 7.04
CA GLU A 177 -22.77 -1.05 6.78
C GLU A 177 -22.32 -1.37 5.34
N TYR A 178 -21.49 -2.38 5.22
CA TYR A 178 -20.94 -2.80 3.95
C TYR A 178 -21.13 -4.31 3.79
N VAL A 179 -21.74 -4.72 2.69
CA VAL A 179 -21.82 -6.15 2.34
C VAL A 179 -20.56 -6.52 1.55
N SER A 180 -19.74 -7.41 2.11
CA SER A 180 -18.56 -7.90 1.42
C SER A 180 -18.94 -8.64 0.14
N ARG A 181 -18.06 -8.59 -0.86
CA ARG A 181 -18.20 -9.45 -2.03
C ARG A 181 -18.09 -10.92 -1.61
N PRO A 182 -18.65 -11.85 -2.41
CA PRO A 182 -18.39 -13.28 -2.27
C PRO A 182 -16.89 -13.55 -2.24
N ALA A 183 -16.44 -14.41 -1.32
CA ALA A 183 -15.04 -14.75 -1.17
C ALA A 183 -14.84 -16.26 -1.27
N GLU A 184 -13.67 -16.66 -1.79
CA GLU A 184 -13.28 -18.06 -1.77
C GLU A 184 -12.63 -18.39 -0.44
N ILE A 185 -13.07 -19.47 0.21
CA ILE A 185 -12.47 -19.97 1.45
C ILE A 185 -12.28 -21.48 1.38
N THR A 186 -11.10 -21.94 1.77
CA THR A 186 -10.72 -23.35 1.83
C THR A 186 -9.98 -23.62 3.12
N LEU A 187 -10.45 -24.59 3.91
CA LEU A 187 -9.78 -25.01 5.14
C LEU A 187 -8.44 -25.67 4.82
N GLN A 188 -7.45 -25.35 5.63
CA GLN A 188 -6.15 -26.02 5.69
C GLN A 188 -6.04 -26.85 6.98
N ASP A 189 -6.70 -26.41 8.04
CA ASP A 189 -6.86 -27.07 9.32
C ASP A 189 -8.18 -26.61 9.95
N VAL A 190 -8.57 -27.12 11.09
CA VAL A 190 -9.83 -26.78 11.77
C VAL A 190 -9.95 -25.28 12.10
N ASP A 191 -8.84 -24.60 12.41
CA ASP A 191 -8.74 -23.18 12.75
C ASP A 191 -7.93 -22.36 11.71
N ILE A 192 -7.57 -22.97 10.57
CA ILE A 192 -6.75 -22.32 9.54
C ILE A 192 -7.42 -22.43 8.17
N ALA A 193 -7.60 -21.28 7.50
CA ALA A 193 -8.14 -21.24 6.16
C ALA A 193 -7.31 -20.37 5.22
N ILE A 194 -7.35 -20.72 3.93
CA ILE A 194 -6.97 -19.81 2.84
C ILE A 194 -8.21 -19.07 2.40
N LEU A 195 -8.16 -17.76 2.47
CA LEU A 195 -9.22 -16.84 2.07
C LEU A 195 -8.75 -15.97 0.91
N THR A 196 -9.52 -15.92 -0.18
CA THR A 196 -9.25 -15.07 -1.34
C THR A 196 -10.35 -14.03 -1.48
N ILE A 197 -9.96 -12.74 -1.51
CA ILE A 197 -10.83 -11.58 -1.74
C ILE A 197 -10.26 -10.69 -2.85
N ASP A 198 -11.12 -10.03 -3.62
CA ASP A 198 -10.74 -9.09 -4.70
C ASP A 198 -10.91 -7.61 -4.31
N GLU A 199 -11.24 -7.35 -3.06
CA GLU A 199 -11.45 -6.04 -2.46
C GLU A 199 -10.54 -5.82 -1.25
N GLY A 200 -10.70 -4.73 -0.49
CA GLY A 200 -9.83 -4.46 0.66
C GLY A 200 -10.35 -3.33 1.55
N LYS A 201 -11.49 -3.55 2.19
CA LYS A 201 -12.00 -2.62 3.21
C LYS A 201 -11.14 -2.73 4.49
N LYS A 202 -11.12 -1.65 5.27
CA LYS A 202 -10.34 -1.58 6.52
C LYS A 202 -10.69 -2.74 7.45
N ARG A 203 -9.68 -3.57 7.77
CA ARG A 203 -9.78 -4.76 8.64
C ARG A 203 -10.89 -5.74 8.21
N GLN A 204 -11.17 -5.84 6.91
CA GLN A 204 -12.29 -6.58 6.35
C GLN A 204 -12.34 -8.03 6.85
N ILE A 205 -11.27 -8.79 6.69
CA ILE A 205 -11.22 -10.22 7.08
C ILE A 205 -11.54 -10.39 8.57
N ARG A 206 -10.97 -9.56 9.44
CA ARG A 206 -11.25 -9.62 10.88
C ARG A 206 -12.72 -9.34 11.19
N ARG A 207 -13.30 -8.34 10.54
CA ARG A 207 -14.71 -7.99 10.71
C ARG A 207 -15.67 -9.05 10.19
N MET A 208 -15.29 -9.75 9.10
CA MET A 208 -16.09 -10.88 8.60
C MET A 208 -16.20 -11.98 9.65
N PHE A 209 -15.09 -12.42 10.23
CA PHE A 209 -15.10 -13.42 11.29
C PHE A 209 -15.72 -12.92 12.60
N ASP A 210 -15.45 -11.67 13.01
CA ASP A 210 -16.11 -11.05 14.18
C ASP A 210 -17.64 -11.08 14.07
N THR A 211 -18.18 -10.79 12.86
CA THR A 211 -19.63 -10.83 12.61
C THR A 211 -20.21 -12.24 12.77
N LEU A 212 -19.41 -13.27 12.53
CA LEU A 212 -19.79 -14.67 12.68
C LEU A 212 -19.52 -15.22 14.08
N GLY A 213 -19.01 -14.39 15.00
CA GLY A 213 -18.70 -14.79 16.37
C GLY A 213 -17.36 -15.50 16.55
N ASN A 214 -16.49 -15.46 15.53
CA ASN A 214 -15.15 -16.01 15.58
C ASN A 214 -14.10 -14.89 15.49
N TYR A 215 -12.92 -15.08 16.07
CA TYR A 215 -11.87 -14.07 16.15
C TYR A 215 -10.63 -14.48 15.37
N VAL A 216 -10.08 -13.54 14.59
CA VAL A 216 -8.87 -13.79 13.82
C VAL A 216 -7.63 -13.52 14.65
N LEU A 217 -6.86 -14.57 14.92
CA LEU A 217 -5.58 -14.50 15.65
C LEU A 217 -4.46 -13.96 14.77
N SER A 218 -4.36 -14.44 13.53
CA SER A 218 -3.31 -13.99 12.60
C SER A 218 -3.79 -13.98 11.15
N ILE A 219 -3.19 -13.07 10.37
CA ILE A 219 -3.39 -12.96 8.92
C ILE A 219 -2.02 -12.86 8.25
N HIS A 220 -1.81 -13.69 7.24
CA HIS A 220 -0.62 -13.65 6.41
C HIS A 220 -1.02 -13.58 4.93
N ARG A 221 -0.66 -12.50 4.23
CA ARG A 221 -0.97 -12.40 2.80
C ARG A 221 0.02 -13.23 1.99
N LEU A 222 -0.49 -14.24 1.33
CA LEU A 222 0.27 -15.15 0.49
C LEU A 222 0.54 -14.55 -0.89
N SER A 223 -0.52 -13.97 -1.52
CA SER A 223 -0.39 -13.47 -2.90
C SER A 223 -1.17 -12.19 -3.19
N ILE A 224 -0.80 -11.55 -4.31
CA ILE A 224 -1.54 -10.49 -5.01
C ILE A 224 -1.61 -10.91 -6.48
N GLY A 225 -2.82 -11.13 -7.02
CA GLY A 225 -2.98 -11.81 -8.29
C GLY A 225 -2.35 -13.21 -8.21
N ASN A 226 -1.56 -13.56 -9.22
CA ASN A 226 -0.77 -14.79 -9.28
C ASN A 226 0.65 -14.63 -8.71
N MET A 227 0.98 -13.47 -8.14
CA MET A 227 2.27 -13.24 -7.50
C MET A 227 2.29 -13.85 -6.11
N GLU A 228 2.84 -15.04 -5.97
CA GLU A 228 2.98 -15.73 -4.68
C GLU A 228 4.26 -15.31 -3.96
N LEU A 229 4.18 -15.04 -2.65
CA LEU A 229 5.36 -14.62 -1.86
C LEU A 229 6.45 -15.70 -1.84
N GLU A 230 6.06 -16.95 -1.86
CA GLU A 230 6.96 -18.12 -1.81
C GLU A 230 7.91 -18.16 -3.01
N ASP A 231 7.44 -17.81 -4.21
CA ASP A 231 8.24 -17.81 -5.44
C ASP A 231 9.46 -16.88 -5.38
N TYR A 232 9.37 -15.85 -4.55
CA TYR A 232 10.44 -14.84 -4.42
C TYR A 232 11.45 -15.15 -3.34
N SER A 233 11.20 -16.15 -2.49
CA SER A 233 12.08 -16.57 -1.38
C SER A 233 12.51 -15.40 -0.46
N VAL A 234 11.62 -14.42 -0.24
CA VAL A 234 11.90 -13.23 0.58
C VAL A 234 11.68 -13.54 2.05
N LYS A 235 12.74 -13.51 2.83
CA LYS A 235 12.68 -13.73 4.28
C LYS A 235 11.83 -12.64 4.97
N LYS A 236 11.16 -13.00 6.06
CA LYS A 236 10.38 -12.05 6.88
C LYS A 236 11.22 -10.83 7.28
N GLY A 237 10.68 -9.63 7.06
CA GLY A 237 11.38 -8.36 7.31
C GLY A 237 12.40 -7.97 6.24
N HIS A 238 12.42 -8.66 5.11
CA HIS A 238 13.29 -8.34 3.97
C HIS A 238 12.46 -7.97 2.73
N PHE A 239 13.16 -7.47 1.73
CA PHE A 239 12.60 -7.13 0.43
C PHE A 239 13.53 -7.58 -0.70
N LYS A 240 12.97 -7.70 -1.89
CA LYS A 240 13.67 -7.99 -3.16
C LYS A 240 13.17 -7.02 -4.22
N GLU A 241 14.07 -6.44 -5.00
CA GLU A 241 13.70 -5.67 -6.19
C GLU A 241 13.25 -6.62 -7.30
N ILE A 242 12.16 -6.26 -7.96
CA ILE A 242 11.54 -7.01 -9.07
C ILE A 242 11.32 -6.08 -10.26
N SER A 243 11.06 -6.65 -11.42
CA SER A 243 10.75 -5.89 -12.62
C SER A 243 9.27 -5.51 -12.70
N ILE A 244 8.96 -4.52 -13.53
CA ILE A 244 7.56 -4.19 -13.87
C ILE A 244 6.89 -5.35 -14.61
N ASP A 245 7.62 -6.09 -15.42
CA ASP A 245 7.09 -7.21 -16.22
C ASP A 245 6.62 -8.35 -15.32
N GLU A 246 7.34 -8.66 -14.23
CA GLU A 246 6.90 -9.64 -13.23
C GLU A 246 5.55 -9.23 -12.61
N ILE A 247 5.36 -7.93 -12.31
CA ILE A 247 4.09 -7.43 -11.78
C ILE A 247 2.97 -7.53 -12.82
N LEU A 248 3.25 -7.13 -14.07
CA LEU A 248 2.24 -7.13 -15.13
C LEU A 248 1.80 -8.54 -15.48
N GLN A 249 2.71 -9.50 -15.53
CA GLN A 249 2.40 -10.91 -15.82
C GLN A 249 1.62 -11.60 -14.69
N SER A 250 1.88 -11.20 -13.44
CA SER A 250 1.25 -11.84 -12.28
C SER A 250 -0.07 -11.21 -11.85
N CYS A 251 -0.27 -9.92 -12.11
CA CYS A 251 -1.43 -9.19 -11.61
C CYS A 251 -2.45 -8.83 -12.69
N PHE A 252 -2.09 -8.97 -13.97
CA PHE A 252 -2.95 -8.56 -15.10
C PHE A 252 -2.91 -9.59 -16.23
#